data_3735e5118b84e8f5cf37a97a7a29caf6
#
_entry.id   3735e5118b84e8f5cf37a97a7a29caf6
#
_cell.length_a   1.000
_cell.length_b   1.000
_cell.length_c   1.000
_cell.angle_alpha   90.00
_cell.angle_beta   90.00
_cell.angle_gamma   90.00
#
_symmetry.space_group_name_H-M   'P 1'
#
loop_
_entity.id
_entity.type
_entity.pdbx_description
1 polymer ?
#
loop_
_entity_poly.entity_id
_entity_poly.type
_entity_poly.pdbx_seq_one_letter_code
_entity_poly.pdbx_strand_id
1 'polypeptide(L)' 'MKNELELSKEIYSFDNIIQTCEIYKEYAQIKVKSKIDKVVLTFTHCKYGCDITMKEFENYLINMENM' A
#
# COMPACT_ATOMS: atom_id res chain seq x y z
N MET A 1 1.93 11.92 -13.30
CA MET A 1 1.97 10.47 -13.07
C MET A 1 1.19 10.11 -11.83
N LYS A 2 0.42 9.04 -11.91
CA LYS A 2 -0.35 8.60 -10.76
C LYS A 2 0.50 7.69 -9.90
N ASN A 3 0.58 8.01 -8.62
CA ASN A 3 1.30 7.17 -7.66
C ASN A 3 0.33 6.16 -7.09
N GLU A 4 0.00 5.15 -7.89
CA GLU A 4 -0.96 4.12 -7.54
C GLU A 4 -0.28 2.76 -7.43
N LEU A 5 -0.71 2.00 -6.45
CA LEU A 5 -0.26 0.63 -6.24
C LEU A 5 -1.49 -0.28 -6.26
N GLU A 6 -1.52 -1.25 -7.19
CA GLU A 6 -2.62 -2.21 -7.26
C GLU A 6 -2.19 -3.51 -6.60
N LEU A 7 -3.01 -3.98 -5.67
CA LEU A 7 -2.72 -5.18 -4.89
C LEU A 7 -3.83 -6.20 -5.08
N SER A 8 -3.47 -7.40 -5.53
CA SER A 8 -4.44 -8.47 -5.74
C SER A 8 -4.94 -9.01 -4.40
N LYS A 9 -6.25 -9.14 -4.26
CA LYS A 9 -6.85 -9.72 -3.06
C LYS A 9 -6.60 -11.21 -2.93
N GLU A 10 -6.18 -11.87 -4.01
CA GLU A 10 -5.81 -13.27 -3.97
C GLU A 10 -4.44 -13.47 -3.34
N ILE A 11 -3.57 -12.46 -3.45
CA ILE A 11 -2.20 -12.55 -2.95
C ILE A 11 -2.06 -11.93 -1.57
N TYR A 12 -2.74 -10.80 -1.35
CA TYR A 12 -2.60 -10.02 -0.12
C TYR A 12 -3.93 -9.97 0.63
N SER A 13 -3.89 -10.20 1.94
CA SER A 13 -5.10 -10.04 2.74
C SER A 13 -5.40 -8.56 2.94
N PHE A 14 -6.67 -8.21 2.95
CA PHE A 14 -7.10 -6.83 3.14
C PHE A 14 -6.64 -6.30 4.51
N ASP A 15 -6.72 -7.14 5.55
CA ASP A 15 -6.29 -6.74 6.89
C ASP A 15 -4.82 -6.34 6.91
N ASN A 16 -3.95 -7.09 6.23
CA ASN A 16 -2.53 -6.76 6.16
C ASN A 16 -2.31 -5.46 5.40
N ILE A 17 -3.08 -5.24 4.33
CA ILE A 17 -2.99 -3.98 3.57
C ILE A 17 -3.34 -2.80 4.48
N ILE A 18 -4.42 -2.90 5.24
CA ILE A 18 -4.85 -1.81 6.12
C ILE A 18 -3.84 -1.58 7.24
N GLN A 19 -3.29 -2.64 7.82
CA GLN A 19 -2.27 -2.50 8.85
C GLN A 19 -1.03 -1.80 8.31
N THR A 20 -0.62 -2.15 7.09
CA THR A 20 0.53 -1.52 6.48
C THR A 20 0.26 -0.05 6.19
N CYS A 21 -0.96 0.28 5.76
CA CYS A 21 -1.36 1.68 5.56
C CYS A 21 -1.22 2.47 6.87
N GLU A 22 -1.61 1.88 7.99
CA GLU A 22 -1.48 2.54 9.28
C GLU A 22 -0.04 2.81 9.66
N ILE A 23 0.86 1.87 9.34
CA ILE A 23 2.28 2.04 9.62
C ILE A 23 2.87 3.17 8.80
N TYR A 24 2.44 3.32 7.55
CA TYR A 24 3.02 4.29 6.62
C TYR A 24 2.28 5.64 6.59
N LYS A 25 1.25 5.82 7.39
CA LYS A 25 0.46 7.06 7.35
C LYS A 25 1.26 8.30 7.72
N GLU A 26 2.35 8.12 8.45
CA GLU A 26 3.22 9.24 8.81
C GLU A 26 4.13 9.66 7.66
N TYR A 27 4.29 8.81 6.66
CA TYR A 27 5.18 9.04 5.53
C TYR A 27 4.45 9.48 4.28
N ALA A 28 3.16 9.20 4.18
CA ALA A 28 2.38 9.53 3.00
C ALA A 28 0.90 9.51 3.33
N GLN A 29 0.13 10.25 2.52
CA GLN A 29 -1.33 10.11 2.54
C GLN A 29 -1.68 8.98 1.58
N ILE A 30 -2.39 7.99 2.07
CA ILE A 30 -2.75 6.81 1.29
C ILE A 30 -4.27 6.71 1.20
N LYS A 31 -4.79 6.80 -0.02
CA LYS A 31 -6.21 6.59 -0.27
C LYS A 31 -6.42 5.15 -0.68
N VAL A 32 -7.39 4.49 -0.04
CA VAL A 32 -7.67 3.08 -0.28
C VAL A 32 -8.97 2.97 -1.06
N LYS A 33 -8.91 2.29 -2.21
CA LYS A 33 -10.09 2.00 -3.01
C LYS A 33 -10.17 0.49 -3.19
N SER A 34 -11.15 -0.13 -2.55
CA SER A 34 -11.34 -1.56 -2.62
C SER A 34 -12.24 -1.91 -3.80
N LYS A 35 -11.79 -2.82 -4.64
CA LYS A 35 -12.57 -3.37 -5.75
C LYS A 35 -12.82 -4.85 -5.48
N ILE A 36 -13.54 -5.51 -6.38
CA ILE A 36 -13.92 -6.92 -6.16
C ILE A 36 -12.69 -7.82 -6.04
N ASP A 37 -11.71 -7.62 -6.90
CA ASP A 37 -10.54 -8.50 -7.01
C ASP A 37 -9.23 -7.87 -6.58
N LYS A 38 -9.24 -6.57 -6.29
CA LYS A 38 -8.00 -5.86 -5.97
C LYS A 38 -8.27 -4.65 -5.10
N VAL A 39 -7.20 -4.14 -4.51
CA VAL A 39 -7.21 -2.90 -3.75
C VAL A 39 -6.26 -1.94 -4.45
N VAL A 40 -6.73 -0.72 -4.71
CA VAL A 40 -5.91 0.32 -5.33
C VAL A 40 -5.56 1.34 -4.27
N LEU A 41 -4.27 1.58 -4.08
CA LEU A 41 -3.78 2.57 -3.13
C LEU A 41 -3.19 3.75 -3.90
N THR A 42 -3.62 4.95 -3.55
CA THR A 42 -3.08 6.17 -4.15
C THR A 42 -2.25 6.88 -3.10
N PHE A 43 -0.97 7.11 -3.41
CA PHE A 43 -0.03 7.75 -2.50
C PHE A 43 0.16 9.21 -2.88
N THR A 44 -0.03 10.10 -1.90
CA THR A 44 0.19 11.54 -2.09
C THR A 44 0.95 12.07 -0.88
N HIS A 45 1.55 13.25 -1.05
CA HIS A 45 2.28 13.93 0.04
C HIS A 45 3.32 13.01 0.68
N CYS A 46 4.08 12.32 -0.16
CA CYS A 46 5.07 11.37 0.33
C CYS A 46 6.28 12.12 0.86
N LYS A 47 6.61 11.89 2.12
CA LYS A 47 7.66 12.62 2.82
C LYS A 47 9.04 12.42 2.19
N TYR A 48 9.32 11.21 1.72
CA TYR A 48 10.62 10.83 1.16
C TYR A 48 10.55 10.45 -0.31
N GLY A 49 9.47 10.85 -1.00
CA GLY A 49 9.24 10.50 -2.39
C GLY A 49 8.33 9.30 -2.52
N CYS A 50 7.33 9.43 -3.39
CA CYS A 50 6.30 8.40 -3.50
C CYS A 50 6.82 7.10 -4.12
N ASP A 51 7.78 7.20 -5.04
CA ASP A 51 8.35 5.99 -5.66
C ASP A 51 8.98 5.09 -4.60
N ILE A 52 9.80 5.68 -3.73
CA ILE A 52 10.48 4.93 -2.69
C ILE A 52 9.47 4.41 -1.66
N THR A 53 8.52 5.26 -1.28
CA THR A 53 7.52 4.90 -0.28
C THR A 53 6.66 3.73 -0.75
N MET A 54 6.22 3.73 -2.01
CA MET A 54 5.42 2.65 -2.56
C MET A 54 6.21 1.34 -2.61
N LYS A 55 7.48 1.41 -2.97
CA LYS A 55 8.32 0.22 -3.02
C LYS A 55 8.54 -0.37 -1.63
N GLU A 56 8.80 0.47 -0.64
CA GLU A 56 8.96 0.01 0.72
C GLU A 56 7.66 -0.54 1.30
N PHE A 57 6.55 0.10 0.97
CA PHE A 57 5.22 -0.37 1.38
C PHE A 57 4.98 -1.79 0.86
N GLU A 58 5.24 -2.02 -0.42
CA GLU A 58 5.03 -3.31 -1.03
C GLU A 58 5.94 -4.38 -0.40
N ASN A 59 7.21 -4.05 -0.18
CA ASN A 59 8.13 -4.98 0.46
C ASN A 59 7.69 -5.34 1.88
N TYR A 60 7.23 -4.36 2.63
CA TYR A 60 6.74 -4.60 3.98
C TYR A 60 5.53 -5.53 3.95
N LEU A 61 4.62 -5.29 3.02
CA LEU A 61 3.41 -6.09 2.89
C LEU A 61 3.73 -7.53 2.50
N ILE A 62 4.68 -7.71 1.58
CA ILE A 62 5.13 -9.06 1.18
C ILE A 62 5.68 -9.81 2.39
N ASN A 63 6.47 -9.13 3.22
CA ASN A 63 7.00 -9.76 4.43
C ASN A 63 5.89 -10.13 5.40
N MET A 64 4.87 -9.30 5.54
CA MET A 64 3.73 -9.63 6.40
C MET A 64 3.00 -10.88 5.93
N GLU A 65 2.82 -11.03 4.63
CA GLU A 65 2.10 -12.18 4.08
C GLU A 65 2.88 -13.48 4.26
N ASN A 66 4.19 -13.38 4.42
CA ASN A 66 5.05 -14.54 4.59
C ASN A 66 5.36 -14.87 6.05
N MET A 67 4.73 -14.19 6.96
CA MET A 67 4.93 -14.44 8.39
C MET A 67 4.06 -15.59 8.89
#